data_363a0c63a0c2dcaea64341eeb1605dc4
#
_entry.id   363a0c63a0c2dcaea64341eeb1605dc4
#
_cell.length_a   1.000
_cell.length_b   1.000
_cell.length_c   1.000
_cell.angle_alpha   90.00
_cell.angle_beta   90.00
_cell.angle_gamma   90.00
#
_symmetry.space_group_name_H-M   'P 1'
#
loop_
_entity.id
_entity.type
_entity.pdbx_description
1 polymer ?
#
loop_
_entity_poly.entity_id
_entity_poly.type
_entity_poly.pdbx_seq_one_letter_code
_entity_poly.pdbx_strand_id
1 'polypeptide(L)'
;MIIAYAKSDVGKVREMNQDAYYISDSSSEVKLYLLADGMGGYKGGEIASNLAIKCTKNYIENNFKETPKDRESLIQLIASSMEYANMVVYEKSRENKEYEGMGTTLEVCLIYNNKAYIGHIGDSRIYRIRKTFIRKLTTDHSYVQKLVKDGTITKEEAEVHPKKNMLLKAVSYTHLRAHE
;
A
#
# COMPACT_ATOMS: atom_id res chain seq x y z
N MET A 1 -11.15 18.99 12.11
CA MET A 1 -11.50 18.75 10.70
C MET A 1 -10.28 18.18 10.00
N ILE A 2 -10.40 17.12 9.20
CA ILE A 2 -9.34 16.59 8.33
C ILE A 2 -9.71 16.97 6.90
N ILE A 3 -8.75 17.53 6.17
CA ILE A 3 -8.89 17.85 4.74
C ILE A 3 -7.93 16.93 4.00
N ALA A 4 -8.39 16.23 2.99
CA ALA A 4 -7.60 15.30 2.20
C ALA A 4 -7.74 15.60 0.71
N TYR A 5 -6.64 15.47 -0.02
CA TYR A 5 -6.60 15.61 -1.48
C TYR A 5 -5.82 14.43 -2.06
N ALA A 6 -6.21 14.03 -3.25
CA ALA A 6 -5.45 13.07 -4.05
C ALA A 6 -5.36 13.55 -5.49
N LYS A 7 -4.29 13.15 -6.14
CA LYS A 7 -4.08 13.33 -7.57
C LYS A 7 -3.36 12.11 -8.12
N SER A 8 -3.82 11.62 -9.25
CA SER A 8 -3.16 10.59 -10.04
C SER A 8 -3.06 11.05 -11.49
N ASP A 9 -2.02 10.64 -12.18
CA ASP A 9 -1.75 11.05 -13.56
C ASP A 9 -1.02 9.92 -14.28
N VAL A 10 -1.40 9.63 -15.53
CA VAL A 10 -0.76 8.58 -16.32
C VAL A 10 0.68 8.92 -16.71
N GLY A 11 1.03 10.22 -16.68
CA GLY A 11 2.31 10.71 -17.15
C GLY A 11 2.42 10.73 -18.66
N LYS A 12 3.67 10.89 -19.16
CA LYS A 12 3.95 11.06 -20.60
C LYS A 12 4.41 9.79 -21.31
N VAL A 13 4.69 8.73 -20.59
CA VAL A 13 5.35 7.51 -21.10
C VAL A 13 4.41 6.30 -21.07
N ARG A 14 3.54 6.21 -20.08
CA ARG A 14 2.63 5.09 -19.91
C ARG A 14 1.35 5.33 -20.71
N GLU A 15 0.77 4.26 -21.27
CA GLU A 15 -0.53 4.30 -21.92
C GLU A 15 -1.69 4.24 -20.92
N MET A 16 -1.45 3.64 -19.76
CA MET A 16 -2.45 3.39 -18.73
C MET A 16 -1.92 3.75 -17.35
N ASN A 17 -2.77 4.35 -16.53
CA ASN A 17 -2.52 4.57 -15.12
C ASN A 17 -3.05 3.36 -14.34
N GLN A 18 -2.17 2.69 -13.59
CA GLN A 18 -2.48 1.52 -12.79
C GLN A 18 -2.56 1.82 -11.29
N ASP A 19 -2.48 3.09 -10.93
CA ASP A 19 -2.65 3.54 -9.54
C ASP A 19 -4.13 3.55 -9.15
N ALA A 20 -4.40 3.26 -7.88
CA ALA A 20 -5.70 3.44 -7.27
C ALA A 20 -5.56 4.10 -5.90
N TYR A 21 -6.55 4.86 -5.49
CA TYR A 21 -6.60 5.45 -4.16
C TYR A 21 -8.01 5.53 -3.62
N TYR A 22 -8.12 5.71 -2.30
CA TYR A 22 -9.36 5.96 -1.62
C TYR A 22 -9.19 7.04 -0.56
N ILE A 23 -10.11 7.96 -0.51
CA ILE A 23 -10.24 8.99 0.54
C ILE A 23 -11.63 8.85 1.15
N SER A 24 -11.71 8.59 2.45
CA SER A 24 -13.00 8.56 3.14
C SER A 24 -13.69 9.92 3.11
N ASP A 25 -15.00 9.92 3.01
CA ASP A 25 -15.81 11.12 3.11
C ASP A 25 -15.55 11.87 4.42
N SER A 26 -15.65 13.19 4.40
CA SER A 26 -15.44 14.03 5.58
C SER A 26 -16.46 13.76 6.69
N SER A 27 -17.64 13.24 6.35
CA SER A 27 -18.69 12.82 7.29
C SER A 27 -18.50 11.39 7.78
N SER A 28 -17.65 10.57 7.14
CA SER A 28 -17.41 9.17 7.53
C SER A 28 -16.91 9.06 8.96
N GLU A 29 -17.44 8.10 9.71
CA GLU A 29 -16.92 7.73 11.03
C GLU A 29 -15.47 7.23 10.94
N VAL A 30 -15.18 6.47 9.90
CA VAL A 30 -13.85 5.91 9.63
C VAL A 30 -13.04 6.87 8.76
N LYS A 31 -11.98 7.46 9.29
CA LYS A 31 -11.05 8.32 8.54
C LYS A 31 -9.96 7.46 7.93
N LEU A 32 -10.22 6.95 6.73
CA LEU A 32 -9.39 5.98 6.02
C LEU A 32 -8.88 6.55 4.70
N TYR A 33 -7.60 6.40 4.47
CA TYR A 33 -6.90 6.82 3.26
C TYR A 33 -6.05 5.67 2.75
N LEU A 34 -6.24 5.31 1.49
CA LEU A 34 -5.57 4.18 0.85
C LEU A 34 -4.90 4.63 -0.45
N LEU A 35 -3.76 4.02 -0.76
CA LEU A 35 -3.08 4.17 -2.04
C LEU A 35 -2.50 2.82 -2.45
N ALA A 36 -2.57 2.53 -3.74
CA ALA A 36 -2.04 1.32 -4.35
C ALA A 36 -1.46 1.65 -5.73
N ASP A 37 -0.20 1.28 -5.98
CA ASP A 37 0.48 1.38 -7.28
C ASP A 37 0.51 -0.03 -7.89
N GLY A 38 -0.28 -0.21 -8.93
CA GLY A 38 -0.47 -1.50 -9.57
C GLY A 38 0.69 -1.86 -10.51
N MET A 39 1.08 -3.14 -10.47
CA MET A 39 2.09 -3.70 -11.36
C MET A 39 1.59 -4.99 -12.01
N GLY A 40 2.12 -5.30 -13.20
CA GLY A 40 1.75 -6.48 -14.00
C GLY A 40 1.38 -6.10 -15.41
N GLY A 41 1.20 -7.09 -16.30
CA GLY A 41 0.91 -6.89 -17.72
C GLY A 41 -0.26 -5.93 -18.00
N TYR A 42 -0.67 -5.83 -19.26
CA TYR A 42 -1.52 -4.76 -19.83
C TYR A 42 -2.70 -4.26 -18.96
N LYS A 43 -3.38 -5.15 -18.21
CA LYS A 43 -4.49 -4.76 -17.29
C LYS A 43 -4.29 -5.28 -15.86
N GLY A 44 -3.28 -6.10 -15.62
CA GLY A 44 -3.12 -6.78 -14.34
C GLY A 44 -2.92 -5.82 -13.18
N GLY A 45 -2.08 -4.81 -13.34
CA GLY A 45 -1.81 -3.83 -12.29
C GLY A 45 -3.03 -3.00 -11.91
N GLU A 46 -3.83 -2.53 -12.89
CA GLU A 46 -5.09 -1.81 -12.63
C GLU A 46 -6.09 -2.66 -11.84
N ILE A 47 -6.23 -3.94 -12.22
CA ILE A 47 -7.12 -4.87 -11.52
C ILE A 47 -6.61 -5.09 -10.09
N ALA A 48 -5.31 -5.31 -9.91
CA ALA A 48 -4.71 -5.57 -8.61
C ALA A 48 -4.87 -4.38 -7.65
N SER A 49 -4.55 -3.16 -8.10
CA SER A 49 -4.65 -1.96 -7.27
C SER A 49 -6.10 -1.64 -6.88
N ASN A 50 -7.04 -1.67 -7.83
CA ASN A 50 -8.44 -1.43 -7.54
C ASN A 50 -9.04 -2.50 -6.61
N LEU A 51 -8.69 -3.77 -6.81
CA LEU A 51 -9.16 -4.87 -5.96
C LEU A 51 -8.60 -4.76 -4.54
N ALA A 52 -7.31 -4.45 -4.39
CA ALA A 52 -6.68 -4.24 -3.09
C ALA A 52 -7.33 -3.08 -2.33
N ILE A 53 -7.54 -1.92 -2.97
CA ILE A 53 -8.25 -0.77 -2.38
C ILE A 53 -9.65 -1.17 -1.94
N LYS A 54 -10.43 -1.81 -2.81
CA LYS A 54 -11.81 -2.22 -2.52
C LYS A 54 -11.88 -3.20 -1.34
N CYS A 55 -11.04 -4.23 -1.34
CA CYS A 55 -11.01 -5.24 -0.28
C CYS A 55 -10.61 -4.63 1.07
N THR A 56 -9.53 -3.84 1.10
CA THR A 56 -9.04 -3.19 2.32
C THR A 56 -10.06 -2.21 2.88
N LYS A 57 -10.63 -1.36 2.03
CA LYS A 57 -11.70 -0.43 2.42
C LYS A 57 -12.87 -1.16 3.07
N ASN A 58 -13.45 -2.13 2.36
CA ASN A 58 -14.64 -2.84 2.83
C ASN A 58 -14.35 -3.60 4.12
N TYR A 59 -13.19 -4.24 4.24
CA TYR A 59 -12.81 -4.95 5.45
C TYR A 59 -12.74 -4.02 6.66
N ILE A 60 -12.05 -2.88 6.53
CA ILE A 60 -11.92 -1.91 7.62
C ILE A 60 -13.26 -1.29 7.97
N GLU A 61 -14.02 -0.79 7.00
CA GLU A 61 -15.31 -0.14 7.25
C GLU A 61 -16.32 -1.07 7.91
N ASN A 62 -16.37 -2.34 7.49
CA ASN A 62 -17.31 -3.33 8.06
C ASN A 62 -16.94 -3.78 9.47
N ASN A 63 -15.65 -3.79 9.82
CA ASN A 63 -15.19 -4.31 11.11
C ASN A 63 -14.83 -3.20 12.10
N PHE A 64 -14.68 -1.96 11.67
CA PHE A 64 -14.20 -0.87 12.52
C PHE A 64 -15.08 -0.65 13.74
N LYS A 65 -16.40 -0.70 13.58
CA LYS A 65 -17.35 -0.44 14.67
C LYS A 65 -17.17 -1.41 15.82
N GLU A 66 -17.03 -2.70 15.53
CA GLU A 66 -16.88 -3.77 16.49
C GLU A 66 -15.44 -3.94 17.02
N THR A 67 -14.46 -3.35 16.33
CA THR A 67 -13.06 -3.41 16.75
C THR A 67 -12.82 -2.54 18.00
N PRO A 68 -12.19 -3.05 19.06
CA PRO A 68 -11.72 -2.23 20.16
C PRO A 68 -10.83 -1.08 19.68
N LYS A 69 -10.94 0.08 20.33
CA LYS A 69 -10.24 1.30 19.84
C LYS A 69 -8.89 1.50 20.54
N ASP A 70 -8.31 0.45 21.09
CA ASP A 70 -6.94 0.43 21.55
C ASP A 70 -5.95 0.32 20.37
N ARG A 71 -4.67 0.52 20.67
CA ARG A 71 -3.61 0.56 19.66
C ARG A 71 -3.44 -0.79 18.95
N GLU A 72 -3.41 -1.88 19.72
CA GLU A 72 -3.15 -3.21 19.18
C GLU A 72 -4.30 -3.67 18.27
N SER A 73 -5.54 -3.49 18.72
CA SER A 73 -6.73 -3.85 17.94
C SER A 73 -6.83 -3.10 16.61
N LEU A 74 -6.49 -1.80 16.60
CA LEU A 74 -6.51 -1.02 15.36
C LEU A 74 -5.37 -1.40 14.40
N ILE A 75 -4.19 -1.74 14.93
CA ILE A 75 -3.09 -2.28 14.11
C ILE A 75 -3.49 -3.64 13.52
N GLN A 76 -4.08 -4.53 14.35
CA GLN A 76 -4.54 -5.83 13.86
C GLN A 76 -5.64 -5.71 12.80
N LEU A 77 -6.57 -4.77 12.95
CA LEU A 77 -7.59 -4.49 11.93
C LEU A 77 -6.96 -4.16 10.58
N ILE A 78 -5.94 -3.29 10.57
CA ILE A 78 -5.21 -2.95 9.34
C ILE A 78 -4.48 -4.18 8.80
N ALA A 79 -3.73 -4.90 9.63
CA ALA A 79 -3.00 -6.09 9.22
C ALA A 79 -3.92 -7.12 8.58
N SER A 80 -5.03 -7.47 9.24
CA SER A 80 -6.02 -8.42 8.72
C SER A 80 -6.67 -7.94 7.41
N SER A 81 -6.91 -6.63 7.26
CA SER A 81 -7.45 -6.08 6.01
C SER A 81 -6.47 -6.23 4.83
N MET A 82 -5.18 -6.05 5.09
CA MET A 82 -4.12 -6.21 4.09
C MET A 82 -3.90 -7.68 3.72
N GLU A 83 -3.94 -8.58 4.69
CA GLU A 83 -3.88 -10.03 4.46
C GLU A 83 -5.06 -10.50 3.63
N TYR A 84 -6.27 -10.04 3.94
CA TYR A 84 -7.47 -10.33 3.15
C TYR A 84 -7.35 -9.82 1.72
N ALA A 85 -6.91 -8.57 1.53
CA ALA A 85 -6.68 -8.02 0.20
C ALA A 85 -5.63 -8.84 -0.59
N ASN A 86 -4.54 -9.24 0.07
CA ASN A 86 -3.51 -10.09 -0.54
C ASN A 86 -4.07 -11.43 -1.01
N MET A 87 -4.86 -12.09 -0.18
CA MET A 87 -5.50 -13.38 -0.54
C MET A 87 -6.39 -13.21 -1.78
N VAL A 88 -7.25 -12.20 -1.80
CA VAL A 88 -8.18 -11.99 -2.92
C VAL A 88 -7.45 -11.62 -4.22
N VAL A 89 -6.44 -10.74 -4.15
CA VAL A 89 -5.64 -10.38 -5.34
C VAL A 89 -4.83 -11.57 -5.84
N TYR A 90 -4.26 -12.36 -4.93
CA TYR A 90 -3.54 -13.58 -5.28
C TYR A 90 -4.43 -14.62 -5.96
N GLU A 91 -5.61 -14.89 -5.42
CA GLU A 91 -6.58 -15.79 -6.06
C GLU A 91 -6.95 -15.29 -7.45
N LYS A 92 -7.24 -14.00 -7.58
CA LYS A 92 -7.54 -13.37 -8.87
C LYS A 92 -6.40 -13.51 -9.87
N SER A 93 -5.16 -13.40 -9.44
CA SER A 93 -3.97 -13.54 -10.31
C SER A 93 -3.86 -14.94 -10.95
N ARG A 94 -4.51 -15.94 -10.36
CA ARG A 94 -4.46 -17.33 -10.82
C ARG A 94 -5.66 -17.75 -11.69
N GLU A 95 -6.68 -16.91 -11.77
CA GLU A 95 -7.88 -17.23 -12.55
C GLU A 95 -7.61 -17.27 -14.06
N ASN A 96 -6.68 -16.43 -14.53
CA ASN A 96 -6.39 -16.29 -15.95
C ASN A 96 -4.90 -15.99 -16.15
N LYS A 97 -4.32 -16.52 -17.24
CA LYS A 97 -2.93 -16.22 -17.64
C LYS A 97 -2.66 -14.74 -17.88
N GLU A 98 -3.68 -13.98 -18.29
CA GLU A 98 -3.58 -12.52 -18.46
C GLU A 98 -3.31 -11.78 -17.15
N TYR A 99 -3.61 -12.40 -16.03
CA TYR A 99 -3.41 -11.84 -14.68
C TYR A 99 -2.15 -12.38 -14.00
N GLU A 100 -1.42 -13.27 -14.68
CA GLU A 100 -0.19 -13.82 -14.13
C GLU A 100 0.84 -12.74 -13.83
N GLY A 101 1.37 -12.74 -12.62
CA GLY A 101 2.32 -11.73 -12.16
C GLY A 101 1.73 -10.36 -11.82
N MET A 102 0.39 -10.20 -11.84
CA MET A 102 -0.22 -8.98 -11.35
C MET A 102 -0.01 -8.81 -9.85
N GLY A 103 0.18 -7.59 -9.41
CA GLY A 103 0.32 -7.24 -8.02
C GLY A 103 0.17 -5.75 -7.80
N THR A 104 0.31 -5.32 -6.57
CA THR A 104 0.23 -3.88 -6.24
C THR A 104 0.94 -3.58 -4.93
N THR A 105 1.39 -2.35 -4.76
CA THR A 105 1.70 -1.81 -3.43
C THR A 105 0.39 -1.58 -2.67
N LEU A 106 0.46 -1.38 -1.38
CA LEU A 106 -0.70 -0.97 -0.59
C LEU A 106 -0.25 -0.14 0.63
N GLU A 107 -0.71 1.09 0.65
CA GLU A 107 -0.55 2.01 1.76
C GLU A 107 -1.91 2.21 2.44
N VAL A 108 -1.94 2.02 3.74
CA VAL A 108 -3.13 2.21 4.58
C VAL A 108 -2.82 3.28 5.62
N CYS A 109 -3.65 4.30 5.71
CA CYS A 109 -3.60 5.27 6.79
C CYS A 109 -4.99 5.41 7.41
N LEU A 110 -5.16 4.88 8.62
CA LEU A 110 -6.35 5.01 9.44
C LEU A 110 -6.09 6.08 10.51
N ILE A 111 -6.92 7.11 10.55
CA ILE A 111 -6.82 8.16 11.58
C ILE A 111 -7.93 7.99 12.60
N TYR A 112 -7.53 7.80 13.84
CA TYR A 112 -8.42 7.71 14.98
C TYR A 112 -7.81 8.43 16.19
N ASN A 113 -8.62 9.24 16.88
CA ASN A 113 -8.25 9.97 18.09
C ASN A 113 -6.89 10.70 17.98
N ASN A 114 -6.72 11.51 16.92
CA ASN A 114 -5.51 12.28 16.57
C ASN A 114 -4.23 11.45 16.37
N LYS A 115 -4.37 10.14 16.15
CA LYS A 115 -3.28 9.23 15.82
C LYS A 115 -3.50 8.65 14.43
N ALA A 116 -2.40 8.50 13.68
CA ALA A 116 -2.39 7.79 12.41
C ALA A 116 -1.85 6.37 12.64
N TYR A 117 -2.60 5.38 12.21
CA TYR A 117 -2.23 3.97 12.17
C TYR A 117 -1.92 3.63 10.72
N ILE A 118 -0.74 3.07 10.47
CA ILE A 118 -0.21 2.89 9.12
C ILE A 118 0.04 1.42 8.85
N GLY A 119 -0.48 0.94 7.72
CA GLY A 119 -0.08 -0.30 7.08
C GLY A 119 0.67 -0.01 5.79
N HIS A 120 1.69 -0.82 5.46
CA HIS A 120 2.56 -0.57 4.33
C HIS A 120 3.06 -1.87 3.71
N ILE A 121 2.94 -1.97 2.39
CA ILE A 121 3.60 -3.00 1.58
C ILE A 121 3.96 -2.45 0.21
N GLY A 122 5.21 -2.69 -0.22
CA GLY A 122 5.74 -2.23 -1.49
C GLY A 122 6.80 -1.15 -1.34
N ASP A 123 6.92 -0.28 -2.33
CA ASP A 123 7.85 0.85 -2.37
C ASP A 123 7.15 2.22 -2.48
N SER A 124 5.83 2.25 -2.42
CA SER A 124 5.08 3.47 -2.16
C SER A 124 5.41 4.00 -0.77
N ARG A 125 5.24 5.29 -0.52
CA ARG A 125 5.82 5.91 0.68
C ARG A 125 4.84 6.81 1.40
N ILE A 126 4.89 6.78 2.73
CA ILE A 126 4.17 7.71 3.60
C ILE A 126 5.17 8.64 4.28
N TYR A 127 4.90 9.93 4.19
CA TYR A 127 5.70 10.97 4.86
C TYR A 127 4.84 11.74 5.85
N ARG A 128 5.44 12.10 6.97
CA ARG A 128 4.88 13.07 7.90
C ARG A 128 5.64 14.39 7.80
N ILE A 129 4.90 15.45 7.53
CA ILE A 129 5.43 16.83 7.53
C ILE A 129 4.88 17.53 8.77
N ARG A 130 5.75 18.12 9.56
CA ARG A 130 5.38 18.92 10.72
C ARG A 130 6.30 20.14 10.80
N LYS A 131 5.72 21.31 10.66
CA LYS A 131 6.50 22.57 10.49
C LYS A 131 7.47 22.41 9.31
N THR A 132 8.78 22.53 9.55
CA THR A 132 9.84 22.41 8.53
C THR A 132 10.43 21.00 8.42
N PHE A 133 9.98 20.05 9.25
CA PHE A 133 10.54 18.70 9.27
C PHE A 133 9.72 17.72 8.42
N ILE A 134 10.41 17.00 7.56
CA ILE A 134 9.85 15.89 6.78
C ILE A 134 10.46 14.58 7.31
N ARG A 135 9.62 13.61 7.62
CA ARG A 135 10.04 12.27 8.03
C ARG A 135 9.33 11.22 7.20
N LYS A 136 10.09 10.36 6.51
CA LYS A 136 9.57 9.13 5.90
C LYS A 136 9.18 8.15 7.01
N LEU A 137 7.97 7.63 6.96
CA LEU A 137 7.43 6.70 7.96
C LEU A 137 7.52 5.25 7.52
N THR A 138 7.64 4.99 6.21
CA THR A 138 7.71 3.66 5.62
C THR A 138 9.14 3.30 5.21
N THR A 139 9.43 2.01 5.09
CA THR A 139 10.68 1.49 4.53
C THR A 139 10.34 0.66 3.31
N ASP A 140 10.89 1.02 2.16
CA ASP A 140 10.58 0.37 0.89
C ASP A 140 10.91 -1.13 0.94
N HIS A 141 9.99 -1.96 0.50
CA HIS A 141 10.17 -3.40 0.35
C HIS A 141 10.80 -3.72 -1.01
N SER A 142 11.89 -3.05 -1.37
CA SER A 142 12.62 -3.24 -2.61
C SER A 142 13.94 -3.98 -2.40
N TYR A 143 14.44 -4.60 -3.47
CA TYR A 143 15.73 -5.31 -3.46
C TYR A 143 16.88 -4.38 -3.09
N VAL A 144 16.92 -3.19 -3.67
CA VAL A 144 17.97 -2.21 -3.40
C VAL A 144 17.93 -1.69 -1.97
N GLN A 145 16.74 -1.49 -1.41
CA GLN A 145 16.62 -1.09 0.00
C GLN A 145 17.15 -2.16 0.94
N LYS A 146 16.98 -3.44 0.61
CA LYS A 146 17.60 -4.54 1.37
C LYS A 146 19.11 -4.47 1.29
N LEU A 147 19.70 -4.27 0.10
CA LEU A 147 21.15 -4.16 -0.07
C LEU A 147 21.73 -2.97 0.71
N VAL A 148 21.04 -1.83 0.73
CA VAL A 148 21.43 -0.66 1.54
C VAL A 148 21.39 -0.98 3.03
N LYS A 149 20.32 -1.66 3.50
CA LYS A 149 20.18 -2.05 4.90
C LYS A 149 21.28 -3.05 5.34
N ASP A 150 21.65 -3.97 4.45
CA ASP A 150 22.69 -4.98 4.69
C ASP A 150 24.10 -4.37 4.53
N GLY A 151 24.24 -3.09 4.17
CA GLY A 151 25.52 -2.40 3.98
C GLY A 151 26.28 -2.82 2.71
N THR A 152 25.60 -3.50 1.78
CA THR A 152 26.22 -4.00 0.53
C THR A 152 26.41 -2.88 -0.49
N ILE A 153 25.49 -1.92 -0.54
CA ILE A 153 25.54 -0.74 -1.40
C ILE A 153 25.16 0.52 -0.63
N THR A 154 25.58 1.68 -1.14
CA THR A 154 25.17 2.99 -0.61
C THR A 154 23.77 3.38 -1.11
N LYS A 155 23.19 4.45 -0.57
CA LYS A 155 21.92 4.98 -1.06
C LYS A 155 22.03 5.52 -2.49
N GLU A 156 23.15 6.15 -2.80
CA GLU A 156 23.44 6.72 -4.11
C GLU A 156 23.58 5.61 -5.17
N GLU A 157 24.25 4.51 -4.83
CA GLU A 157 24.35 3.32 -5.69
C GLU A 157 23.00 2.65 -5.91
N ALA A 158 22.11 2.67 -4.92
CA ALA A 158 20.77 2.12 -5.06
C ALA A 158 19.91 2.87 -6.12
N GLU A 159 20.10 4.19 -6.27
CA GLU A 159 19.34 5.01 -7.24
C GLU A 159 19.64 4.65 -8.70
N VAL A 160 20.84 4.16 -8.98
CA VAL A 160 21.30 3.80 -10.34
C VAL A 160 21.38 2.29 -10.56
N HIS A 161 21.03 1.49 -9.55
CA HIS A 161 21.15 0.04 -9.60
C HIS A 161 20.24 -0.59 -10.66
N PRO A 162 20.70 -1.60 -11.45
CA PRO A 162 19.89 -2.22 -12.50
C PRO A 162 18.56 -2.82 -12.00
N LYS A 163 18.53 -3.28 -10.75
CA LYS A 163 17.33 -3.86 -10.10
C LYS A 163 16.61 -2.90 -9.16
N LYS A 164 16.72 -1.58 -9.36
CA LYS A 164 16.12 -0.59 -8.46
C LYS A 164 14.59 -0.67 -8.36
N ASN A 165 13.94 -1.15 -9.41
CA ASN A 165 12.49 -1.32 -9.47
C ASN A 165 12.02 -2.73 -9.03
N MET A 166 12.91 -3.57 -8.50
CA MET A 166 12.56 -4.92 -8.07
C MET A 166 11.98 -4.91 -6.66
N LEU A 167 10.70 -5.25 -6.53
CA LEU A 167 10.02 -5.41 -5.25
C LEU A 167 10.34 -6.79 -4.64
N LEU A 168 10.48 -6.81 -3.31
CA LEU A 168 10.61 -8.03 -2.51
C LEU A 168 9.27 -8.42 -1.88
N LYS A 169 8.37 -7.45 -1.68
CA LYS A 169 7.02 -7.67 -1.13
C LYS A 169 6.02 -6.79 -1.87
N ALA A 170 4.92 -7.39 -2.26
CA ALA A 170 3.76 -6.74 -2.85
C ALA A 170 2.49 -7.54 -2.50
N VAL A 171 1.34 -6.91 -2.64
CA VAL A 171 0.03 -7.58 -2.60
C VAL A 171 -0.07 -8.50 -3.81
N SER A 172 -0.46 -9.73 -3.64
CA SER A 172 -0.43 -10.93 -4.48
C SER A 172 0.77 -11.86 -4.27
N TYR A 173 1.76 -11.51 -3.47
CA TYR A 173 2.82 -12.43 -3.10
C TYR A 173 2.38 -13.31 -1.92
N THR A 174 2.64 -14.62 -2.00
CA THR A 174 2.06 -15.66 -1.12
C THR A 174 2.42 -15.56 0.37
N HIS A 175 3.35 -14.71 0.76
CA HIS A 175 3.85 -14.62 2.14
C HIS A 175 3.87 -13.18 2.65
N LEU A 176 2.67 -12.63 2.92
CA LEU A 176 2.56 -11.47 3.81
C LEU A 176 2.49 -12.00 5.24
N ARG A 177 3.61 -12.00 5.94
CA ARG A 177 3.56 -11.98 7.41
C ARG A 177 3.51 -10.51 7.83
N ALA A 178 2.49 -10.15 8.58
CA ALA A 178 2.49 -8.87 9.28
C ALA A 178 3.74 -8.85 10.17
N HIS A 179 4.66 -7.95 9.89
CA HIS A 179 5.75 -7.64 10.80
C HIS A 179 5.40 -6.35 11.50
N GLU A 180 5.35 -6.46 12.82
CA GLU A 180 5.22 -5.39 13.80
C GLU A 180 6.25 -4.28 13.58
#